data_853f151477546212e8c5debd2017b5c8
#
_entry.id   853f151477546212e8c5debd2017b5c8
#
_cell.length_a   1.000
_cell.length_b   1.000
_cell.length_c   1.000
_cell.angle_alpha   90.00
_cell.angle_beta   90.00
_cell.angle_gamma   90.00
#
_symmetry.space_group_name_H-M   'P 1'
#
loop_
_entity.id
_entity.type
_entity.pdbx_description
1 polymer ?
#
loop_
_entity_poly.entity_id
_entity_poly.type
_entity_poly.pdbx_seq_one_letter_code
_entity_poly.pdbx_strand_id
1 'polypeptide(L)'
;MKLPLIDYRQFRLSRLNTPQFRHLKLLLFWPIFSLVFCYLENYRPTVYYAPMRCALDHWIPFCKWFVIPYAFWFLFVGGMLLYTFLYNIPAFRRMMWFIILTYSFALVTYLLFPNCQHLRPTLLGGDLLTRFTAKLYAADTNTNVCPSIHVIGSFAVYFAARDIRRFRANGWRLGFLTMAVLISLSTVFLKQHSVLDVLAGLAVCAAAYPLIYRVPAGAASLIPAGGLGRKRFPEL
;
A
#
# COMPACT_ATOMS: atom_id res chain seq x y z
N MET A 1 27.57 6.24 2.89
CA MET A 1 26.19 5.86 3.30
C MET A 1 25.65 6.99 4.16
N LYS A 2 24.51 7.62 3.80
CA LYS A 2 23.93 8.66 4.66
C LYS A 2 23.39 8.01 5.93
N LEU A 3 23.68 8.59 7.10
CA LEU A 3 23.13 8.14 8.38
C LEU A 3 21.61 8.43 8.43
N PRO A 4 20.84 7.63 9.18
CA PRO A 4 19.41 7.91 9.44
C PRO A 4 19.24 9.31 10.02
N LEU A 5 18.14 10.00 9.65
CA LEU A 5 17.83 11.35 10.15
C LEU A 5 17.59 11.40 11.68
N ILE A 6 17.21 10.29 12.25
CA ILE A 6 16.94 10.15 13.69
C ILE A 6 17.80 9.01 14.22
N ASP A 7 18.45 9.26 15.34
CA ASP A 7 19.12 8.21 16.11
C ASP A 7 18.10 7.43 16.93
N TYR A 8 17.62 6.33 16.36
CA TYR A 8 16.62 5.45 17.02
C TYR A 8 17.17 4.69 18.24
N ARG A 9 18.51 4.68 18.45
CA ARG A 9 19.12 4.08 19.66
C ARG A 9 18.71 4.81 20.93
N GLN A 10 18.35 6.09 20.79
CA GLN A 10 17.87 6.93 21.89
C GLN A 10 16.38 6.76 22.20
N PHE A 11 15.69 5.89 21.46
CA PHE A 11 14.27 5.66 21.68
C PHE A 11 14.01 5.04 23.06
N ARG A 12 13.03 5.60 23.75
CA ARG A 12 12.41 5.07 24.97
C ARG A 12 10.91 5.30 24.87
N LEU A 13 10.10 4.41 25.43
CA LEU A 13 8.63 4.55 25.40
C LEU A 13 8.16 5.90 25.95
N SER A 14 8.81 6.41 27.00
CA SER A 14 8.55 7.74 27.57
C SER A 14 8.76 8.89 26.57
N ARG A 15 9.56 8.68 25.53
CA ARG A 15 9.84 9.66 24.49
C ARG A 15 8.93 9.56 23.26
N LEU A 16 8.00 8.60 23.23
CA LEU A 16 7.12 8.36 22.07
C LEU A 16 6.29 9.62 21.69
N ASN A 17 5.96 10.47 22.68
CA ASN A 17 5.20 11.71 22.43
C ASN A 17 6.06 12.89 21.98
N THR A 18 7.39 12.74 21.97
CA THR A 18 8.28 13.82 21.54
C THR A 18 8.20 14.05 20.02
N PRO A 19 8.50 15.28 19.54
CA PRO A 19 8.53 15.58 18.11
C PRO A 19 9.43 14.63 17.30
N GLN A 20 10.50 14.13 17.95
CA GLN A 20 11.47 13.22 17.34
C GLN A 20 10.87 11.84 17.05
N PHE A 21 10.06 11.28 17.94
CA PHE A 21 9.61 9.88 17.86
C PHE A 21 8.11 9.70 17.62
N ARG A 22 7.30 10.75 17.64
CA ARG A 22 5.83 10.64 17.51
C ARG A 22 5.37 10.00 16.20
N HIS A 23 6.18 10.04 15.14
CA HIS A 23 5.88 9.38 13.86
C HIS A 23 5.84 7.85 13.98
N LEU A 24 6.49 7.27 15.00
CA LEU A 24 6.42 5.84 15.31
C LEU A 24 5.01 5.37 15.60
N LYS A 25 4.14 6.23 16.15
CA LYS A 25 2.74 5.89 16.40
C LYS A 25 1.98 5.48 15.15
N LEU A 26 2.37 6.00 13.98
CA LEU A 26 1.73 5.64 12.72
C LEU A 26 1.95 4.17 12.37
N LEU A 27 3.04 3.56 12.85
CA LEU A 27 3.31 2.13 12.65
C LEU A 27 2.30 1.23 13.37
N LEU A 28 1.62 1.73 14.42
CA LEU A 28 0.57 0.98 15.12
C LEU A 28 -0.63 0.65 14.21
N PHE A 29 -0.76 1.38 13.10
CA PHE A 29 -1.79 1.07 12.11
C PHE A 29 -1.64 -0.34 11.53
N TRP A 30 -0.41 -0.80 11.29
CA TRP A 30 -0.18 -2.10 10.66
C TRP A 30 -0.70 -3.29 11.47
N PRO A 31 -0.36 -3.44 12.76
CA PRO A 31 -0.94 -4.54 13.55
C PRO A 31 -2.47 -4.40 13.69
N ILE A 32 -3.02 -3.18 13.83
CA ILE A 32 -4.46 -2.98 13.89
C ILE A 32 -5.12 -3.39 12.57
N PHE A 33 -4.60 -2.92 11.44
CA PHE A 33 -5.07 -3.30 10.12
C PHE A 33 -5.03 -4.83 9.93
N SER A 34 -3.89 -5.46 10.25
CA SER A 34 -3.71 -6.90 10.09
C SER A 34 -4.70 -7.71 10.94
N LEU A 35 -4.95 -7.29 12.17
CA LEU A 35 -5.93 -7.95 13.05
C LEU A 35 -7.35 -7.84 12.51
N VAL A 36 -7.76 -6.63 12.08
CA VAL A 36 -9.10 -6.41 11.52
C VAL A 36 -9.26 -7.17 10.20
N PHE A 37 -8.27 -7.09 9.31
CA PHE A 37 -8.28 -7.79 8.04
C PHE A 37 -8.35 -9.32 8.24
N CYS A 38 -7.50 -9.87 9.13
CA CYS A 38 -7.52 -11.29 9.48
C CYS A 38 -8.90 -11.73 10.03
N TYR A 39 -9.52 -10.90 10.88
CA TYR A 39 -10.87 -11.17 11.37
C TYR A 39 -11.89 -11.21 10.24
N LEU A 40 -11.87 -10.23 9.32
CA LEU A 40 -12.80 -10.17 8.18
C LEU A 40 -12.63 -11.36 7.23
N GLU A 41 -11.40 -11.84 7.05
CA GLU A 41 -11.10 -12.94 6.12
C GLU A 41 -11.41 -14.30 6.70
N ASN A 42 -11.17 -14.54 7.99
CA ASN A 42 -11.15 -15.89 8.54
C ASN A 42 -12.24 -16.17 9.59
N TYR A 43 -12.75 -15.14 10.25
CA TYR A 43 -13.59 -15.34 11.43
C TYR A 43 -14.97 -14.70 11.33
N ARG A 44 -15.15 -13.74 10.43
CA ARG A 44 -16.44 -13.06 10.29
C ARG A 44 -17.47 -13.98 9.62
N PRO A 45 -18.61 -14.29 10.25
CA PRO A 45 -19.72 -14.97 9.59
C PRO A 45 -20.26 -14.09 8.45
N THR A 46 -20.12 -14.54 7.22
CA THR A 46 -20.63 -13.82 6.05
C THR A 46 -21.49 -14.76 5.21
N VAL A 47 -22.78 -14.44 5.13
CA VAL A 47 -23.77 -15.26 4.41
C VAL A 47 -23.64 -15.08 2.89
N TYR A 48 -23.26 -13.87 2.45
CA TYR A 48 -23.19 -13.54 1.03
C TYR A 48 -22.01 -12.62 0.75
N TYR A 49 -21.27 -12.96 -0.31
CA TYR A 49 -20.24 -12.12 -0.91
C TYR A 49 -20.67 -11.69 -2.31
N ALA A 50 -20.72 -10.39 -2.57
CA ALA A 50 -21.02 -9.85 -3.88
C ALA A 50 -19.92 -10.18 -4.88
N PRO A 51 -20.23 -10.85 -6.02
CA PRO A 51 -19.20 -11.23 -6.98
C PRO A 51 -18.69 -10.02 -7.77
N MET A 52 -17.39 -9.75 -7.64
CA MET A 52 -16.70 -8.71 -8.42
C MET A 52 -16.20 -9.31 -9.73
N ARG A 53 -16.88 -8.97 -10.83
CA ARG A 53 -16.51 -9.40 -12.19
C ARG A 53 -17.08 -8.46 -13.24
N CYS A 54 -16.38 -8.35 -14.36
CA CYS A 54 -16.86 -7.64 -15.55
C CYS A 54 -16.47 -8.39 -16.82
N ALA A 55 -17.02 -7.97 -17.97
CA ALA A 55 -16.74 -8.61 -19.26
C ALA A 55 -15.24 -8.64 -19.61
N LEU A 56 -14.49 -7.60 -19.21
CA LEU A 56 -13.04 -7.50 -19.47
C LEU A 56 -12.23 -8.61 -18.78
N ASP A 57 -12.70 -9.12 -17.63
CA ASP A 57 -11.99 -10.18 -16.91
C ASP A 57 -11.86 -11.47 -17.71
N HIS A 58 -12.79 -11.74 -18.66
CA HIS A 58 -12.77 -12.90 -19.51
C HIS A 58 -11.74 -12.76 -20.66
N TRP A 59 -11.44 -11.53 -21.08
CA TRP A 59 -10.47 -11.26 -22.15
C TRP A 59 -9.02 -11.32 -21.66
N ILE A 60 -8.80 -11.19 -20.38
CA ILE A 60 -7.47 -11.21 -19.79
C ILE A 60 -7.09 -12.66 -19.45
N PRO A 61 -6.07 -13.27 -20.10
CA PRO A 61 -5.65 -14.62 -19.79
C PRO A 61 -4.94 -14.70 -18.43
N PHE A 62 -4.99 -15.87 -17.80
CA PHE A 62 -4.11 -16.16 -16.66
C PHE A 62 -2.66 -16.23 -17.14
N CYS A 63 -1.74 -15.60 -16.42
CA CYS A 63 -0.32 -15.62 -16.71
C CYS A 63 0.50 -15.75 -15.42
N LYS A 64 1.07 -16.94 -15.19
CA LYS A 64 1.84 -17.26 -13.95
C LYS A 64 3.07 -16.37 -13.73
N TRP A 65 3.66 -15.80 -14.80
CA TRP A 65 4.83 -14.93 -14.68
C TRP A 65 4.55 -13.65 -13.89
N PHE A 66 3.32 -13.22 -13.86
CA PHE A 66 2.90 -12.07 -13.07
C PHE A 66 2.96 -12.29 -11.54
N VAL A 67 3.21 -13.53 -11.10
CA VAL A 67 3.48 -13.79 -9.68
C VAL A 67 4.74 -13.06 -9.19
N ILE A 68 5.70 -12.79 -10.08
CA ILE A 68 6.95 -12.09 -9.74
C ILE A 68 6.66 -10.63 -9.34
N PRO A 69 6.05 -9.78 -10.18
CA PRO A 69 5.70 -8.42 -9.77
C PRO A 69 4.67 -8.39 -8.64
N TYR A 70 3.77 -9.36 -8.56
CA TYR A 70 2.83 -9.47 -7.44
C TYR A 70 3.55 -9.66 -6.11
N ALA A 71 4.45 -10.64 -6.03
CA ALA A 71 5.23 -10.89 -4.82
C ALA A 71 6.19 -9.73 -4.49
N PHE A 72 6.71 -9.04 -5.52
CA PHE A 72 7.56 -7.87 -5.33
C PHE A 72 6.84 -6.72 -4.64
N TRP A 73 5.50 -6.67 -4.65
CA TRP A 73 4.71 -5.66 -3.96
C TRP A 73 5.10 -5.48 -2.48
N PHE A 74 5.35 -6.58 -1.77
CA PHE A 74 5.76 -6.53 -0.37
C PHE A 74 7.09 -5.77 -0.18
N LEU A 75 8.06 -6.04 -1.05
CA LEU A 75 9.35 -5.33 -1.04
C LEU A 75 9.19 -3.87 -1.50
N PHE A 76 8.31 -3.62 -2.45
CA PHE A 76 8.07 -2.29 -3.00
C PHE A 76 7.46 -1.36 -1.95
N VAL A 77 6.43 -1.80 -1.26
CA VAL A 77 5.78 -1.02 -0.19
C VAL A 77 6.67 -0.97 1.05
N GLY A 78 7.15 -2.10 1.53
CA GLY A 78 8.00 -2.19 2.72
C GLY A 78 9.33 -1.44 2.54
N GLY A 79 9.95 -1.55 1.37
CA GLY A 79 11.19 -0.84 1.04
C GLY A 79 11.02 0.68 1.03
N MET A 80 9.92 1.21 0.46
CA MET A 80 9.65 2.64 0.48
C MET A 80 9.30 3.12 1.89
N LEU A 81 8.52 2.36 2.65
CA LEU A 81 8.24 2.66 4.05
C LEU A 81 9.52 2.73 4.87
N LEU A 82 10.39 1.72 4.75
CA LEU A 82 11.66 1.69 5.45
C LEU A 82 12.58 2.84 5.03
N TYR A 83 12.70 3.09 3.73
CA TYR A 83 13.49 4.20 3.22
C TYR A 83 13.02 5.55 3.74
N THR A 84 11.72 5.81 3.67
CA THR A 84 11.15 7.08 4.14
C THR A 84 11.22 7.22 5.66
N PHE A 85 11.01 6.13 6.37
CA PHE A 85 11.15 6.06 7.83
C PHE A 85 12.57 6.44 8.29
N LEU A 86 13.59 5.95 7.62
CA LEU A 86 14.99 6.21 7.98
C LEU A 86 15.51 7.55 7.46
N TYR A 87 15.11 7.95 6.25
CA TYR A 87 15.78 9.05 5.53
C TYR A 87 14.88 10.22 5.16
N ASN A 88 13.54 10.14 5.35
CA ASN A 88 12.63 11.22 5.02
C ASN A 88 11.33 11.16 5.83
N ILE A 89 11.35 11.59 7.08
CA ILE A 89 10.20 11.54 7.98
C ILE A 89 8.95 12.28 7.44
N PRO A 90 9.06 13.46 6.79
CA PRO A 90 7.89 14.10 6.18
C PRO A 90 7.22 13.22 5.12
N ALA A 91 7.99 12.59 4.21
CA ALA A 91 7.44 11.68 3.20
C ALA A 91 6.86 10.40 3.85
N PHE A 92 7.53 9.86 4.88
CA PHE A 92 6.99 8.74 5.67
C PHE A 92 5.62 9.08 6.25
N ARG A 93 5.48 10.22 6.89
CA ARG A 93 4.20 10.64 7.50
C ARG A 93 3.10 10.77 6.45
N ARG A 94 3.37 11.40 5.29
CA ARG A 94 2.40 11.54 4.20
C ARG A 94 2.01 10.17 3.64
N MET A 95 2.98 9.30 3.38
CA MET A 95 2.72 7.95 2.90
C MET A 95 1.88 7.15 3.90
N MET A 96 2.22 7.21 5.19
CA MET A 96 1.44 6.52 6.22
C MET A 96 0.01 7.07 6.34
N TRP A 97 -0.20 8.40 6.30
CA TRP A 97 -1.54 8.97 6.34
C TRP A 97 -2.36 8.60 5.10
N PHE A 98 -1.71 8.55 3.93
CA PHE A 98 -2.37 8.08 2.72
C PHE A 98 -2.81 6.61 2.88
N ILE A 99 -1.92 5.74 3.36
CA ILE A 99 -2.22 4.33 3.62
C ILE A 99 -3.33 4.21 4.68
N ILE A 100 -3.23 4.92 5.81
CA ILE A 100 -4.23 4.89 6.88
C ILE A 100 -5.61 5.25 6.32
N LEU A 101 -5.72 6.36 5.59
CA LEU A 101 -6.98 6.81 5.01
C LEU A 101 -7.56 5.78 4.04
N THR A 102 -6.76 5.32 3.08
CA THR A 102 -7.24 4.48 1.99
C THR A 102 -7.46 3.03 2.41
N TYR A 103 -6.61 2.47 3.28
CA TYR A 103 -6.79 1.11 3.79
C TYR A 103 -7.92 1.03 4.81
N SER A 104 -8.12 2.07 5.63
CA SER A 104 -9.32 2.15 6.49
C SER A 104 -10.59 2.22 5.67
N PHE A 105 -10.60 2.99 4.56
CA PHE A 105 -11.71 2.99 3.62
C PHE A 105 -11.96 1.60 3.03
N ALA A 106 -10.90 0.89 2.63
CA ALA A 106 -11.02 -0.48 2.12
C ALA A 106 -11.61 -1.43 3.19
N LEU A 107 -11.12 -1.38 4.45
CA LEU A 107 -11.67 -2.19 5.54
C LEU A 107 -13.15 -1.89 5.80
N VAL A 108 -13.55 -0.61 5.78
CA VAL A 108 -14.96 -0.23 5.92
C VAL A 108 -15.78 -0.76 4.75
N THR A 109 -15.25 -0.69 3.53
CA THR A 109 -15.91 -1.28 2.35
C THR A 109 -16.09 -2.78 2.51
N TYR A 110 -15.05 -3.51 2.90
CA TYR A 110 -15.13 -4.96 3.14
C TYR A 110 -16.12 -5.32 4.24
N LEU A 111 -16.22 -4.47 5.27
CA LEU A 111 -17.16 -4.65 6.35
C LEU A 111 -18.61 -4.43 5.91
N LEU A 112 -18.89 -3.37 5.16
CA LEU A 112 -20.26 -2.98 4.76
C LEU A 112 -20.71 -3.69 3.47
N PHE A 113 -19.77 -4.03 2.60
CA PHE A 113 -20.00 -4.65 1.31
C PHE A 113 -19.02 -5.81 1.10
N PRO A 114 -19.25 -6.96 1.76
CA PRO A 114 -18.45 -8.17 1.54
C PRO A 114 -18.49 -8.56 0.07
N ASN A 115 -17.32 -8.74 -0.50
CA ASN A 115 -17.18 -9.00 -1.94
C ASN A 115 -16.16 -10.10 -2.21
N CYS A 116 -16.27 -10.76 -3.35
CA CYS A 116 -15.36 -11.83 -3.74
C CYS A 116 -15.16 -11.87 -5.25
N GLN A 117 -14.19 -12.64 -5.69
CA GLN A 117 -14.01 -12.98 -7.09
C GLN A 117 -13.90 -14.50 -7.28
N HIS A 118 -14.37 -15.00 -8.43
CA HIS A 118 -14.31 -16.41 -8.81
C HIS A 118 -13.59 -16.59 -10.15
N LEU A 119 -12.46 -15.88 -10.32
CA LEU A 119 -11.71 -15.83 -11.58
C LEU A 119 -10.51 -16.78 -11.60
N ARG A 120 -10.13 -17.33 -10.43
CA ARG A 120 -8.95 -18.19 -10.29
C ARG A 120 -9.11 -19.48 -11.08
N PRO A 121 -8.15 -19.82 -11.99
CA PRO A 121 -8.17 -21.09 -12.69
C PRO A 121 -7.74 -22.23 -11.78
N THR A 122 -8.11 -23.45 -12.14
CA THR A 122 -7.50 -24.65 -11.58
C THR A 122 -6.04 -24.69 -12.03
N LEU A 123 -5.10 -24.67 -11.07
CA LEU A 123 -3.68 -24.70 -11.37
C LEU A 123 -3.23 -26.13 -11.62
N LEU A 124 -2.99 -26.46 -12.88
CA LEU A 124 -2.43 -27.72 -13.30
C LEU A 124 -0.93 -27.54 -13.59
N GLY A 125 -0.10 -28.43 -13.07
CA GLY A 125 1.33 -28.41 -13.33
C GLY A 125 2.18 -28.25 -12.06
N GLY A 126 3.46 -28.66 -12.16
CA GLY A 126 4.39 -28.76 -11.02
C GLY A 126 5.57 -27.79 -11.06
N ASP A 127 5.62 -26.87 -12.01
CA ASP A 127 6.71 -25.90 -12.08
C ASP A 127 6.70 -24.92 -10.92
N LEU A 128 7.85 -24.33 -10.64
CA LEU A 128 8.09 -23.48 -9.45
C LEU A 128 7.10 -22.32 -9.34
N LEU A 129 6.81 -21.62 -10.46
CA LEU A 129 5.93 -20.46 -10.45
C LEU A 129 4.47 -20.86 -10.23
N THR A 130 4.03 -21.98 -10.82
CA THR A 130 2.68 -22.51 -10.58
C THR A 130 2.50 -22.94 -9.13
N ARG A 131 3.49 -23.63 -8.55
CA ARG A 131 3.49 -24.01 -7.12
C ARG A 131 3.48 -22.79 -6.21
N PHE A 132 4.25 -21.74 -6.56
CA PHE A 132 4.26 -20.50 -5.80
C PHE A 132 2.92 -19.78 -5.89
N THR A 133 2.30 -19.72 -7.09
CA THR A 133 0.97 -19.16 -7.28
C THR A 133 -0.09 -19.92 -6.49
N ALA A 134 -0.01 -21.24 -6.42
CA ALA A 134 -0.93 -22.05 -5.60
C ALA A 134 -0.81 -21.73 -4.11
N LYS A 135 0.43 -21.58 -3.59
CA LYS A 135 0.67 -21.14 -2.21
C LYS A 135 0.12 -19.72 -1.96
N LEU A 136 0.30 -18.83 -2.93
CA LEU A 136 -0.26 -17.49 -2.86
C LEU A 136 -1.79 -17.52 -2.75
N TYR A 137 -2.46 -18.32 -3.58
CA TYR A 137 -3.92 -18.48 -3.53
C TYR A 137 -4.43 -19.07 -2.22
N ALA A 138 -3.63 -19.89 -1.57
CA ALA A 138 -3.97 -20.46 -0.27
C ALA A 138 -3.79 -19.43 0.88
N ALA A 139 -2.82 -18.51 0.73
CA ALA A 139 -2.51 -17.51 1.75
C ALA A 139 -3.37 -16.25 1.63
N ASP A 140 -3.72 -15.86 0.41
CA ASP A 140 -4.49 -14.66 0.08
C ASP A 140 -5.83 -15.10 -0.52
N THR A 141 -6.91 -14.93 0.24
CA THR A 141 -8.24 -15.45 -0.12
C THR A 141 -8.80 -14.76 -1.36
N ASN A 142 -9.91 -15.24 -1.89
CA ASN A 142 -10.63 -14.60 -2.99
C ASN A 142 -11.79 -13.71 -2.53
N THR A 143 -11.81 -13.37 -1.24
CA THR A 143 -12.82 -12.52 -0.62
C THR A 143 -12.23 -11.14 -0.29
N ASN A 144 -13.11 -10.16 -0.06
CA ASN A 144 -12.74 -8.78 0.28
C ASN A 144 -11.69 -8.17 -0.68
N VAL A 145 -11.96 -8.30 -1.97
CA VAL A 145 -11.03 -7.96 -3.05
C VAL A 145 -11.18 -6.52 -3.57
N CYS A 146 -12.35 -5.90 -3.38
CA CYS A 146 -12.68 -4.56 -3.90
C CYS A 146 -12.88 -3.55 -2.76
N PRO A 147 -12.11 -2.45 -2.74
CA PRO A 147 -11.05 -2.01 -3.67
C PRO A 147 -9.72 -2.73 -3.43
N SER A 148 -8.90 -2.89 -4.48
CA SER A 148 -7.61 -3.60 -4.37
C SER A 148 -6.60 -2.83 -3.54
N ILE A 149 -6.18 -3.39 -2.39
CA ILE A 149 -5.10 -2.84 -1.54
C ILE A 149 -3.72 -2.94 -2.21
N HIS A 150 -3.52 -3.87 -3.15
CA HIS A 150 -2.29 -3.98 -3.93
C HIS A 150 -2.12 -2.76 -4.84
N VAL A 151 -3.19 -2.34 -5.52
CA VAL A 151 -3.21 -1.13 -6.33
C VAL A 151 -2.96 0.10 -5.45
N ILE A 152 -3.71 0.25 -4.36
CA ILE A 152 -3.60 1.38 -3.45
C ILE A 152 -2.18 1.49 -2.88
N GLY A 153 -1.61 0.38 -2.38
CA GLY A 153 -0.26 0.34 -1.83
C GLY A 153 0.81 0.69 -2.87
N SER A 154 0.65 0.23 -4.10
CA SER A 154 1.58 0.53 -5.19
C SER A 154 1.59 2.01 -5.55
N PHE A 155 0.42 2.64 -5.61
CA PHE A 155 0.30 4.08 -5.86
C PHE A 155 0.73 4.91 -4.64
N ALA A 156 0.57 4.43 -3.41
CA ALA A 156 1.15 5.07 -2.22
C ALA A 156 2.67 5.20 -2.34
N VAL A 157 3.36 4.17 -2.82
CA VAL A 157 4.81 4.21 -3.10
C VAL A 157 5.15 5.23 -4.18
N TYR A 158 4.41 5.20 -5.29
CA TYR A 158 4.62 6.16 -6.39
C TYR A 158 4.46 7.61 -5.93
N PHE A 159 3.41 7.92 -5.17
CA PHE A 159 3.18 9.27 -4.64
C PHE A 159 4.25 9.68 -3.63
N ALA A 160 4.67 8.78 -2.74
CA ALA A 160 5.76 9.05 -1.82
C ALA A 160 7.08 9.31 -2.56
N ALA A 161 7.39 8.54 -3.60
CA ALA A 161 8.59 8.74 -4.42
C ALA A 161 8.61 10.12 -5.10
N ARG A 162 7.47 10.59 -5.60
CA ARG A 162 7.35 11.95 -6.19
C ARG A 162 7.63 13.07 -5.19
N ASP A 163 7.38 12.84 -3.91
CA ASP A 163 7.58 13.81 -2.83
C ASP A 163 9.06 13.89 -2.38
N ILE A 164 9.87 12.90 -2.73
CA ILE A 164 11.27 12.80 -2.32
C ILE A 164 12.20 13.42 -3.35
N ARG A 165 13.00 14.41 -2.93
CA ARG A 165 13.94 15.12 -3.83
C ARG A 165 14.87 14.18 -4.61
N ARG A 166 15.37 13.11 -3.97
CA ARG A 166 16.26 12.12 -4.60
C ARG A 166 15.62 11.42 -5.81
N PHE A 167 14.31 11.24 -5.81
CA PHE A 167 13.56 10.52 -6.84
C PHE A 167 12.87 11.44 -7.85
N ARG A 168 13.24 12.72 -7.90
CA ARG A 168 12.63 13.71 -8.82
C ARG A 168 13.03 13.54 -10.27
N ALA A 169 14.18 12.91 -10.55
CA ALA A 169 14.59 12.64 -11.94
C ALA A 169 13.55 11.78 -12.67
N ASN A 170 13.33 12.07 -13.96
CA ASN A 170 12.31 11.43 -14.76
C ASN A 170 12.42 9.90 -14.79
N GLY A 171 13.65 9.37 -14.84
CA GLY A 171 13.89 7.92 -14.80
C GLY A 171 13.35 7.26 -13.53
N TRP A 172 13.56 7.88 -12.36
CA TRP A 172 13.00 7.37 -11.10
C TRP A 172 11.49 7.43 -11.08
N ARG A 173 10.90 8.55 -11.51
CA ARG A 173 9.45 8.72 -11.56
C ARG A 173 8.79 7.70 -12.48
N LEU A 174 9.38 7.50 -13.67
CA LEU A 174 8.91 6.49 -14.60
C LEU A 174 9.05 5.09 -14.02
N GLY A 175 10.20 4.75 -13.41
CA GLY A 175 10.43 3.45 -12.78
C GLY A 175 9.40 3.11 -11.69
N PHE A 176 9.13 4.05 -10.76
CA PHE A 176 8.12 3.86 -9.73
C PHE A 176 6.70 3.74 -10.30
N LEU A 177 6.36 4.53 -11.33
CA LEU A 177 5.06 4.44 -12.00
C LEU A 177 4.92 3.10 -12.74
N THR A 178 5.92 2.72 -13.52
CA THR A 178 5.93 1.45 -14.25
C THR A 178 5.75 0.27 -13.30
N MET A 179 6.46 0.29 -12.16
CA MET A 179 6.33 -0.77 -11.18
C MET A 179 4.93 -0.79 -10.53
N ALA A 180 4.37 0.37 -10.19
CA ALA A 180 3.02 0.46 -9.64
C ALA A 180 1.97 -0.06 -10.64
N VAL A 181 2.10 0.27 -11.93
CA VAL A 181 1.24 -0.25 -12.99
C VAL A 181 1.43 -1.75 -13.17
N LEU A 182 2.69 -2.23 -13.20
CA LEU A 182 3.00 -3.65 -13.40
C LEU A 182 2.44 -4.52 -12.26
N ILE A 183 2.55 -4.05 -11.00
CA ILE A 183 1.94 -4.71 -9.85
C ILE A 183 0.42 -4.69 -9.98
N SER A 184 -0.19 -3.57 -10.36
CA SER A 184 -1.64 -3.49 -10.56
C SER A 184 -2.13 -4.45 -11.65
N LEU A 185 -1.42 -4.54 -12.77
CA LEU A 185 -1.70 -5.53 -13.82
C LEU A 185 -1.53 -6.95 -13.32
N SER A 186 -0.52 -7.21 -12.50
CA SER A 186 -0.26 -8.55 -11.98
C SER A 186 -1.44 -9.11 -11.19
N THR A 187 -2.19 -8.28 -10.50
CA THR A 187 -3.37 -8.72 -9.75
C THR A 187 -4.45 -9.31 -10.66
N VAL A 188 -4.63 -8.73 -11.85
CA VAL A 188 -5.63 -9.17 -12.83
C VAL A 188 -5.15 -10.38 -13.64
N PHE A 189 -3.87 -10.39 -14.06
CA PHE A 189 -3.30 -11.54 -14.79
C PHE A 189 -3.12 -12.78 -13.92
N LEU A 190 -2.93 -12.62 -12.60
CA LEU A 190 -2.98 -13.72 -11.65
C LEU A 190 -4.40 -14.07 -11.19
N LYS A 191 -5.43 -13.41 -11.74
CA LYS A 191 -6.81 -13.66 -11.32
C LYS A 191 -7.05 -13.52 -9.79
N GLN A 192 -6.26 -12.66 -9.14
CA GLN A 192 -6.46 -12.30 -7.74
C GLN A 192 -7.52 -11.20 -7.59
N HIS A 193 -7.63 -10.34 -8.59
CA HIS A 193 -8.59 -9.24 -8.64
C HIS A 193 -9.29 -9.17 -9.99
N SER A 194 -10.53 -8.65 -9.98
CA SER A 194 -11.22 -8.16 -11.17
C SER A 194 -10.65 -6.81 -11.62
N VAL A 195 -10.87 -6.45 -12.86
CA VAL A 195 -10.62 -5.09 -13.37
C VAL A 195 -11.38 -4.04 -12.54
N LEU A 196 -12.58 -4.38 -12.04
CA LEU A 196 -13.36 -3.50 -11.18
C LEU A 196 -12.64 -3.15 -9.87
N ASP A 197 -11.94 -4.11 -9.27
CA ASP A 197 -11.20 -3.90 -8.03
C ASP A 197 -10.02 -2.96 -8.24
N VAL A 198 -9.36 -3.08 -9.39
CA VAL A 198 -8.26 -2.19 -9.81
C VAL A 198 -8.78 -0.77 -10.03
N LEU A 199 -9.89 -0.61 -10.77
CA LEU A 199 -10.50 0.69 -11.02
C LEU A 199 -10.98 1.35 -9.73
N ALA A 200 -11.60 0.58 -8.82
CA ALA A 200 -12.00 1.08 -7.51
C ALA A 200 -10.77 1.53 -6.68
N GLY A 201 -9.69 0.74 -6.68
CA GLY A 201 -8.43 1.10 -6.03
C GLY A 201 -7.83 2.40 -6.58
N LEU A 202 -7.84 2.58 -7.91
CA LEU A 202 -7.40 3.83 -8.56
C LEU A 202 -8.29 5.02 -8.20
N ALA A 203 -9.62 4.83 -8.15
CA ALA A 203 -10.56 5.87 -7.75
C ALA A 203 -10.33 6.32 -6.30
N VAL A 204 -10.11 5.36 -5.38
CA VAL A 204 -9.74 5.66 -3.99
C VAL A 204 -8.42 6.45 -3.93
N CYS A 205 -7.42 6.05 -4.71
CA CYS A 205 -6.15 6.78 -4.80
C CYS A 205 -6.34 8.21 -5.31
N ALA A 206 -7.14 8.39 -6.36
CA ALA A 206 -7.41 9.70 -6.96
C ALA A 206 -8.14 10.64 -5.97
N ALA A 207 -9.10 10.11 -5.20
CA ALA A 207 -9.81 10.87 -4.18
C ALA A 207 -8.92 11.23 -2.97
N ALA A 208 -8.08 10.31 -2.51
CA ALA A 208 -7.23 10.52 -1.34
C ALA A 208 -5.98 11.38 -1.64
N TYR A 209 -5.48 11.36 -2.87
CA TYR A 209 -4.26 12.09 -3.24
C TYR A 209 -4.30 13.58 -2.93
N PRO A 210 -5.33 14.36 -3.34
CA PRO A 210 -5.38 15.78 -3.04
C PRO A 210 -5.46 16.08 -1.55
N LEU A 211 -6.10 15.23 -0.76
CA LEU A 211 -6.25 15.40 0.69
C LEU A 211 -4.91 15.29 1.43
N ILE A 212 -3.97 14.50 0.92
CA ILE A 212 -2.70 14.23 1.59
C ILE A 212 -1.53 14.98 0.94
N TYR A 213 -1.50 15.08 -0.40
CA TYR A 213 -0.33 15.56 -1.14
C TYR A 213 -0.48 16.98 -1.72
N ARG A 214 -1.72 17.49 -1.89
CA ARG A 214 -1.96 18.87 -2.38
C ARG A 214 -2.13 19.89 -1.27
N VAL A 215 -2.40 19.46 -0.03
CA VAL A 215 -2.50 20.38 1.11
C VAL A 215 -1.11 20.94 1.42
N PRO A 216 -0.91 22.28 1.43
CA PRO A 216 0.37 22.90 1.79
C PRO A 216 0.81 22.41 3.17
N ALA A 217 2.13 22.19 3.35
CA ALA A 217 2.70 21.70 4.60
C ALA A 217 2.36 22.58 5.83
N GLY A 218 1.95 23.82 5.63
CA GLY A 218 1.49 24.75 6.66
C GLY A 218 0.01 24.56 7.07
N ALA A 219 -0.86 24.03 6.21
CA ALA A 219 -2.25 23.72 6.54
C ALA A 219 -2.41 22.30 7.13
N ALA A 220 -1.41 21.45 6.98
CA ALA A 220 -1.29 20.16 7.66
C ALA A 220 -1.01 20.33 9.18
N SER A 221 -1.11 21.53 9.72
CA SER A 221 -1.05 21.84 11.18
C SER A 221 -2.29 21.37 11.96
N LEU A 222 -3.33 20.92 11.29
CA LEU A 222 -4.39 20.10 11.93
C LEU A 222 -3.88 18.69 12.29
N ILE A 223 -2.77 18.27 11.71
CA ILE A 223 -1.90 17.21 12.23
C ILE A 223 -0.87 17.93 13.12
N PRO A 224 -0.91 17.87 14.46
CA PRO A 224 -0.11 18.74 15.31
C PRO A 224 1.38 18.67 14.97
N ALA A 225 1.85 19.66 14.23
CA ALA A 225 3.25 19.91 13.95
C ALA A 225 3.84 20.67 15.16
N GLY A 226 4.33 19.91 16.13
CA GLY A 226 5.20 20.51 17.13
C GLY A 226 6.39 21.15 16.42
N GLY A 227 6.57 22.45 16.64
CA GLY A 227 7.58 23.27 16.01
C GLY A 227 8.98 22.66 16.16
N LEU A 228 9.58 22.40 15.02
CA LEU A 228 11.03 22.35 14.90
C LEU A 228 11.45 23.73 14.40
N GLY A 229 12.04 24.53 15.28
CA GLY A 229 12.70 25.76 14.89
C GLY A 229 13.61 25.49 13.69
N ARG A 230 13.52 26.38 12.72
CA ARG A 230 14.42 26.44 11.56
C ARG A 230 15.87 26.57 12.06
N LYS A 231 16.54 25.49 12.36
CA LYS A 231 17.99 25.45 12.29
C LYS A 231 18.35 25.21 10.83
N ARG A 232 18.77 26.28 10.15
CA ARG A 232 19.46 26.20 8.87
C ARG A 232 20.68 25.31 9.10
N PHE A 233 20.71 24.17 8.49
CA PHE A 233 21.93 23.41 8.33
C PHE A 233 22.64 23.96 7.10
N PRO A 234 23.97 24.22 7.18
CA PRO A 234 24.75 24.68 6.05
C PRO A 234 24.70 23.66 4.91
N GLU A 235 24.58 24.16 3.71
CA GLU A 235 24.69 23.38 2.48
C GLU A 235 26.12 22.79 2.40
N LEU A 236 26.22 21.49 2.29
CA LEU A 236 27.37 20.77 1.74
C LEU A 236 26.88 19.89 0.59
#